data_bf6c741e16f20a3fa86e8a484df85fe2
#
_entry.id   bf6c741e16f20a3fa86e8a484df85fe2
#
_cell.length_a   1.000
_cell.length_b   1.000
_cell.length_c   1.000
_cell.angle_alpha   90.00
_cell.angle_beta   90.00
_cell.angle_gamma   90.00
#
_symmetry.space_group_name_H-M   'P 1'
#
loop_
_entity.id
_entity.type
_entity.pdbx_description
1 polymer ?
#
loop_
_entity_poly.entity_id
_entity_poly.type
_entity_poly.pdbx_seq_one_letter_code
_entity_poly.pdbx_strand_id
1 'polypeptide(L)'
;MAVRRDTICALASGPPPSAISVIRVSGPDTRSIIRSCLSVETLRPRHAHLVDIVASDGALIDTGLATYMAEPASYTGEDTLEISIHGGRIVTELTLKSLMENGARLAEPGEFTRRAFEAGKLDLTRAEAIADLIEAETEAQHKQALEQMDGAIEALDSN
;
A
#
# COMPACT_ATOMS: atom_id res chain seq x y z
N MET A 1 -2.37 28.68 -4.15
CA MET A 1 -2.85 27.55 -4.96
C MET A 1 -2.62 26.23 -4.23
N ALA A 2 -3.67 25.50 -4.01
CA ALA A 2 -3.52 24.18 -3.42
C ALA A 2 -2.79 23.26 -4.42
N VAL A 3 -1.68 22.68 -4.00
CA VAL A 3 -1.01 21.66 -4.81
C VAL A 3 -1.88 20.42 -4.79
N ARG A 4 -2.39 20.03 -5.96
CA ARG A 4 -3.17 18.80 -6.07
C ARG A 4 -2.23 17.62 -5.85
N ARG A 5 -2.50 16.85 -4.81
CA ARG A 5 -1.73 15.64 -4.53
C ARG A 5 -2.17 14.52 -5.45
N ASP A 6 -1.23 13.70 -5.84
CA ASP A 6 -1.50 12.47 -6.54
C ASP A 6 -1.93 11.35 -5.58
N THR A 7 -2.46 10.27 -6.15
CA THR A 7 -2.86 9.09 -5.39
C THR A 7 -1.69 8.13 -5.27
N ILE A 8 -1.45 7.65 -4.06
CA ILE A 8 -0.36 6.73 -3.75
C ILE A 8 -0.89 5.38 -3.28
N CYS A 9 -0.10 4.34 -3.51
CA CYS A 9 -0.39 3.01 -3.01
C CYS A 9 0.88 2.31 -2.53
N ALA A 10 0.74 1.41 -1.59
CA ALA A 10 1.85 0.59 -1.12
C ALA A 10 1.36 -0.64 -0.36
N LEU A 11 2.21 -1.64 -0.30
CA LEU A 11 2.05 -2.74 0.64
C LEU A 11 2.23 -2.21 2.05
N ALA A 12 1.21 -2.36 2.89
CA ALA A 12 1.20 -1.87 4.27
C ALA A 12 1.48 -2.96 5.30
N SER A 13 1.56 -4.21 4.87
CA SER A 13 1.94 -5.37 5.68
C SER A 13 3.35 -5.82 5.35
N GLY A 14 3.83 -6.85 6.04
CA GLY A 14 5.15 -7.42 5.75
C GLY A 14 5.27 -7.97 4.34
N PRO A 15 6.51 -8.19 3.84
CA PRO A 15 6.72 -8.66 2.49
C PRO A 15 6.14 -10.05 2.25
N PRO A 16 5.60 -10.34 1.04
CA PRO A 16 5.14 -11.67 0.72
C PRO A 16 6.31 -12.65 0.55
N PRO A 17 6.12 -13.96 0.77
CA PRO A 17 4.83 -14.58 1.07
C PRO A 17 4.42 -14.39 2.53
N SER A 18 3.13 -14.17 2.75
CA SER A 18 2.53 -14.03 4.08
C SER A 18 1.11 -14.61 4.02
N ALA A 19 0.45 -14.73 5.16
CA ALA A 19 -0.94 -15.19 5.16
C ALA A 19 -1.86 -14.20 4.45
N ILE A 20 -1.68 -12.91 4.74
CA ILE A 20 -2.47 -11.83 4.17
C ILE A 20 -1.53 -10.67 3.82
N SER A 21 -1.73 -10.08 2.65
CA SER A 21 -1.13 -8.81 2.27
C SER A 21 -2.17 -7.71 2.38
N VAL A 22 -1.81 -6.61 3.03
CA VAL A 22 -2.65 -5.40 3.11
C VAL A 22 -2.04 -4.33 2.22
N ILE A 23 -2.84 -3.85 1.27
CA ILE A 23 -2.42 -2.76 0.37
C ILE A 23 -3.24 -1.54 0.72
N ARG A 24 -2.56 -0.40 0.85
CA ARG A 24 -3.20 0.88 1.17
C ARG A 24 -3.10 1.82 -0.02
N VAL A 25 -4.20 2.53 -0.28
CA VAL A 25 -4.31 3.58 -1.30
C VAL A 25 -4.74 4.85 -0.60
N SER A 26 -4.17 5.99 -0.98
CA SER A 26 -4.56 7.29 -0.43
C SER A 26 -4.44 8.36 -1.51
N GLY A 27 -5.48 9.16 -1.66
CA GLY A 27 -5.46 10.29 -2.57
C GLY A 27 -6.77 10.52 -3.33
N PRO A 28 -6.76 11.50 -4.25
CA PRO A 28 -7.98 11.95 -4.92
C PRO A 28 -8.60 10.93 -5.87
N ASP A 29 -7.84 9.96 -6.37
CA ASP A 29 -8.35 8.97 -7.32
C ASP A 29 -8.86 7.69 -6.66
N THR A 30 -8.94 7.65 -5.33
CA THR A 30 -9.34 6.45 -4.58
C THR A 30 -10.72 5.94 -5.02
N ARG A 31 -11.70 6.82 -5.20
CA ARG A 31 -13.04 6.40 -5.63
C ARG A 31 -13.06 5.80 -7.03
N SER A 32 -12.32 6.40 -7.96
CA SER A 32 -12.23 5.86 -9.33
C SER A 32 -11.49 4.51 -9.34
N ILE A 33 -10.50 4.36 -8.49
CA ILE A 33 -9.77 3.09 -8.30
C ILE A 33 -10.70 1.99 -7.77
N ILE A 34 -11.56 2.31 -6.81
CA ILE A 34 -12.57 1.37 -6.31
C ILE A 34 -13.41 0.83 -7.48
N ARG A 35 -13.93 1.72 -8.32
CA ARG A 35 -14.74 1.32 -9.47
C ARG A 35 -13.97 0.48 -10.49
N SER A 36 -12.73 0.84 -10.75
CA SER A 36 -11.92 0.19 -11.79
C SER A 36 -11.28 -1.11 -11.34
N CYS A 37 -10.85 -1.19 -10.08
CA CYS A 37 -10.04 -2.31 -9.58
C CYS A 37 -10.82 -3.31 -8.73
N LEU A 38 -11.96 -2.93 -8.15
CA LEU A 38 -12.70 -3.77 -7.20
C LEU A 38 -14.05 -4.25 -7.70
N SER A 39 -14.38 -4.02 -8.95
CA SER A 39 -15.65 -4.44 -9.59
C SER A 39 -16.92 -4.01 -8.84
N VAL A 40 -16.88 -2.86 -8.16
CA VAL A 40 -18.04 -2.28 -7.47
C VAL A 40 -18.12 -0.79 -7.77
N GLU A 41 -19.32 -0.23 -7.73
CA GLU A 41 -19.50 1.21 -7.95
C GLU A 41 -19.04 2.03 -6.76
N THR A 42 -19.41 1.60 -5.56
CA THR A 42 -19.09 2.29 -4.33
C THR A 42 -18.90 1.30 -3.18
N LEU A 43 -18.17 1.73 -2.16
CA LEU A 43 -18.07 1.03 -0.88
C LEU A 43 -18.64 1.91 0.21
N ARG A 44 -19.40 1.32 1.12
CA ARG A 44 -19.87 2.02 2.31
C ARG A 44 -18.69 2.34 3.21
N PRO A 45 -18.47 3.62 3.57
CA PRO A 45 -17.33 3.98 4.40
C PRO A 45 -17.27 3.22 5.72
N ARG A 46 -16.05 2.82 6.10
CA ARG A 46 -15.73 2.17 7.38
C ARG A 46 -16.37 0.80 7.57
N HIS A 47 -16.74 0.14 6.49
CA HIS A 47 -17.26 -1.23 6.49
C HIS A 47 -16.36 -2.10 5.60
N ALA A 48 -16.06 -3.30 6.07
CA ALA A 48 -15.34 -4.29 5.26
C ALA A 48 -16.31 -4.93 4.27
N HIS A 49 -15.92 -4.94 3.00
CA HIS A 49 -16.70 -5.54 1.92
C HIS A 49 -15.90 -6.63 1.25
N LEU A 50 -16.56 -7.75 0.98
CA LEU A 50 -15.95 -8.78 0.14
C LEU A 50 -16.04 -8.32 -1.32
N VAL A 51 -14.89 -8.23 -2.00
CA VAL A 51 -14.80 -7.71 -3.36
C VAL A 51 -13.91 -8.59 -4.22
N ASP A 52 -14.14 -8.54 -5.53
CA ASP A 52 -13.22 -9.12 -6.51
C ASP A 52 -12.22 -8.05 -6.93
N ILE A 53 -10.95 -8.37 -6.82
CA ILE A 53 -9.86 -7.52 -7.29
C ILE A 53 -9.54 -7.94 -8.71
N VAL A 54 -9.58 -6.98 -9.64
CA VAL A 54 -9.41 -7.26 -11.07
C VAL A 54 -8.27 -6.47 -11.68
N ALA A 55 -7.65 -7.06 -12.69
CA ALA A 55 -6.67 -6.39 -13.54
C ALA A 55 -7.36 -5.44 -14.52
N SER A 56 -6.58 -4.59 -15.20
CA SER A 56 -7.11 -3.62 -16.16
C SER A 56 -7.85 -4.26 -17.34
N ASP A 57 -7.52 -5.52 -17.68
CA ASP A 57 -8.22 -6.28 -18.71
C ASP A 57 -9.48 -7.00 -18.20
N GLY A 58 -9.80 -6.83 -16.91
CA GLY A 58 -10.96 -7.46 -16.26
C GLY A 58 -10.68 -8.83 -15.68
N ALA A 59 -9.48 -9.37 -15.82
CA ALA A 59 -9.15 -10.68 -15.27
C ALA A 59 -9.16 -10.65 -13.74
N LEU A 60 -9.72 -11.68 -13.12
CA LEU A 60 -9.73 -11.80 -11.66
C LEU A 60 -8.32 -12.04 -11.13
N ILE A 61 -7.90 -11.20 -10.18
CA ILE A 61 -6.63 -11.37 -9.48
C ILE A 61 -6.85 -12.16 -8.18
N ASP A 62 -7.81 -11.72 -7.37
CA ASP A 62 -8.12 -12.34 -6.08
C ASP A 62 -9.48 -11.85 -5.61
N THR A 63 -10.02 -12.53 -4.60
CA THR A 63 -11.18 -12.08 -3.85
C THR A 63 -10.72 -11.74 -2.44
N GLY A 64 -11.01 -10.55 -1.98
CA GLY A 64 -10.51 -10.07 -0.70
C GLY A 64 -11.46 -9.11 -0.02
N LEU A 65 -11.00 -8.51 1.06
CA LEU A 65 -11.76 -7.53 1.82
C LEU A 65 -11.25 -6.12 1.51
N ALA A 66 -12.16 -5.20 1.30
CA ALA A 66 -11.83 -3.80 1.06
C ALA A 66 -12.56 -2.91 2.05
N THR A 67 -11.85 -1.93 2.59
CA THR A 67 -12.39 -0.92 3.51
C THR A 67 -12.06 0.46 2.98
N TYR A 68 -13.08 1.25 2.74
CA TYR A 68 -12.96 2.63 2.29
C TYR A 68 -13.16 3.59 3.46
N MET A 69 -12.30 4.59 3.57
CA MET A 69 -12.43 5.66 4.55
C MET A 69 -12.47 7.00 3.83
N ALA A 70 -13.63 7.65 3.91
CA ALA A 70 -13.85 8.92 3.23
C ALA A 70 -13.14 10.07 3.95
N GLU A 71 -12.57 10.99 3.17
CA GLU A 71 -11.96 12.20 3.72
C GLU A 71 -13.00 13.01 4.52
N PRO A 72 -12.60 13.69 5.60
CA PRO A 72 -11.28 13.68 6.21
C PRO A 72 -11.08 12.58 7.26
N ALA A 73 -12.03 11.68 7.42
CA ALA A 73 -12.04 10.66 8.48
C ALA A 73 -11.17 9.45 8.12
N SER A 74 -9.88 9.69 7.90
CA SER A 74 -8.89 8.69 7.53
C SER A 74 -7.54 9.01 8.17
N TYR A 75 -6.60 8.06 8.09
CA TYR A 75 -5.25 8.24 8.62
C TYR A 75 -4.53 9.43 7.99
N THR A 76 -4.62 9.59 6.68
CA THR A 76 -3.95 10.68 5.95
C THR A 76 -4.78 11.95 5.82
N GLY A 77 -6.06 11.90 6.21
CA GLY A 77 -7.01 12.98 5.96
C GLY A 77 -7.57 13.00 4.54
N GLU A 78 -7.07 12.12 3.67
CA GLU A 78 -7.54 11.96 2.29
C GLU A 78 -8.48 10.75 2.18
N ASP A 79 -9.17 10.59 1.05
CA ASP A 79 -9.84 9.33 0.75
C ASP A 79 -8.81 8.20 0.77
N THR A 80 -9.06 7.15 1.52
CA THR A 80 -8.18 6.00 1.62
C THR A 80 -8.93 4.69 1.39
N LEU A 81 -8.18 3.69 0.95
CA LEU A 81 -8.67 2.35 0.73
C LEU A 81 -7.65 1.37 1.28
N GLU A 82 -8.11 0.38 2.02
CA GLU A 82 -7.28 -0.75 2.42
C GLU A 82 -7.86 -2.02 1.82
N ILE A 83 -7.01 -2.79 1.15
CA ILE A 83 -7.38 -4.05 0.50
C ILE A 83 -6.59 -5.16 1.16
N SER A 84 -7.29 -6.15 1.72
CA SER A 84 -6.70 -7.35 2.30
C SER A 84 -6.86 -8.50 1.31
N ILE A 85 -5.75 -9.02 0.82
CA ILE A 85 -5.69 -10.09 -0.17
C ILE A 85 -4.85 -11.25 0.35
N HIS A 86 -4.87 -12.37 -0.34
CA HIS A 86 -3.97 -13.47 -0.02
C HIS A 86 -2.51 -13.03 -0.21
N GLY A 87 -1.65 -13.46 0.72
CA GLY A 87 -0.28 -12.94 0.81
C GLY A 87 0.72 -13.56 -0.16
N GLY A 88 0.26 -13.99 -1.33
CA GLY A 88 1.13 -14.48 -2.40
C GLY A 88 1.86 -13.34 -3.10
N ARG A 89 3.10 -13.59 -3.53
CA ARG A 89 3.90 -12.58 -4.22
C ARG A 89 3.24 -12.11 -5.52
N ILE A 90 2.78 -13.04 -6.34
CA ILE A 90 2.18 -12.72 -7.64
C ILE A 90 0.88 -11.94 -7.47
N VAL A 91 0.00 -12.37 -6.56
CA VAL A 91 -1.26 -11.68 -6.27
C VAL A 91 -0.99 -10.25 -5.81
N THR A 92 -0.02 -10.06 -4.93
CA THR A 92 0.36 -8.73 -4.42
C THR A 92 0.90 -7.85 -5.55
N GLU A 93 1.80 -8.35 -6.39
CA GLU A 93 2.36 -7.61 -7.52
C GLU A 93 1.30 -7.24 -8.55
N LEU A 94 0.40 -8.16 -8.88
CA LEU A 94 -0.68 -7.91 -9.83
C LEU A 94 -1.67 -6.87 -9.30
N THR A 95 -1.96 -6.89 -8.01
CA THR A 95 -2.84 -5.90 -7.38
C THR A 95 -2.20 -4.51 -7.45
N LEU A 96 -0.93 -4.37 -7.06
CA LEU A 96 -0.23 -3.10 -7.15
C LEU A 96 -0.16 -2.60 -8.59
N LYS A 97 0.10 -3.48 -9.55
CA LYS A 97 0.11 -3.14 -10.97
C LYS A 97 -1.24 -2.58 -11.44
N SER A 98 -2.33 -3.24 -11.06
CA SER A 98 -3.68 -2.77 -11.40
C SER A 98 -3.95 -1.38 -10.83
N LEU A 99 -3.57 -1.13 -9.57
CA LEU A 99 -3.71 0.18 -8.94
C LEU A 99 -2.91 1.25 -9.69
N MET A 100 -1.67 0.94 -10.07
CA MET A 100 -0.82 1.88 -10.79
C MET A 100 -1.33 2.18 -12.20
N GLU A 101 -1.89 1.19 -12.89
CA GLU A 101 -2.49 1.39 -14.20
C GLU A 101 -3.76 2.24 -14.14
N ASN A 102 -4.39 2.33 -12.97
CA ASN A 102 -5.61 3.09 -12.75
C ASN A 102 -5.42 4.41 -11.99
N GLY A 103 -4.20 4.93 -11.95
CA GLY A 103 -3.94 6.28 -11.48
C GLY A 103 -3.14 6.42 -10.19
N ALA A 104 -2.77 5.33 -9.53
CA ALA A 104 -1.93 5.39 -8.36
C ALA A 104 -0.44 5.28 -8.74
N ARG A 105 0.43 5.83 -7.92
CA ARG A 105 1.87 5.54 -7.96
C ARG A 105 2.31 4.90 -6.66
N LEU A 106 3.45 4.23 -6.67
CA LEU A 106 3.99 3.68 -5.43
C LEU A 106 4.38 4.82 -4.48
N ALA A 107 4.00 4.66 -3.22
CA ALA A 107 4.37 5.58 -2.17
C ALA A 107 5.86 5.49 -1.87
N GLU A 108 6.46 6.61 -1.50
CA GLU A 108 7.80 6.63 -0.93
C GLU A 108 7.74 6.20 0.54
N PRO A 109 8.84 5.67 1.11
CA PRO A 109 8.87 5.32 2.53
C PRO A 109 8.43 6.50 3.40
N GLY A 110 7.46 6.26 4.28
CA GLY A 110 6.94 7.29 5.19
C GLY A 110 5.95 8.27 4.56
N GLU A 111 5.58 8.11 3.32
CA GLU A 111 4.72 9.10 2.63
C GLU A 111 3.31 9.17 3.22
N PHE A 112 2.71 8.05 3.62
CA PHE A 112 1.39 8.08 4.27
C PHE A 112 1.45 8.87 5.60
N THR A 113 2.50 8.65 6.38
CA THR A 113 2.72 9.35 7.65
C THR A 113 2.96 10.84 7.44
N ARG A 114 3.73 11.21 6.41
CA ARG A 114 3.94 12.61 6.05
C ARG A 114 2.63 13.30 5.69
N ARG A 115 1.78 12.64 4.90
CA ARG A 115 0.46 13.19 4.55
C ARG A 115 -0.44 13.33 5.77
N ALA A 116 -0.40 12.35 6.68
CA ALA A 116 -1.14 12.42 7.95
C ALA A 116 -0.70 13.62 8.80
N PHE A 117 0.60 13.87 8.90
CA PHE A 117 1.16 15.03 9.60
C PHE A 117 0.72 16.34 8.94
N GLU A 118 0.85 16.45 7.63
CA GLU A 118 0.45 17.64 6.88
C GLU A 118 -1.04 17.94 6.97
N ALA A 119 -1.86 16.90 7.13
CA ALA A 119 -3.30 17.02 7.33
C ALA A 119 -3.71 17.30 8.79
N GLY A 120 -2.73 17.44 9.70
CA GLY A 120 -2.98 17.67 11.11
C GLY A 120 -3.49 16.46 11.88
N LYS A 121 -3.34 15.26 11.34
CA LYS A 121 -3.77 14.01 11.99
C LYS A 121 -2.78 13.49 13.02
N LEU A 122 -1.51 13.88 12.90
CA LEU A 122 -0.42 13.52 13.79
C LEU A 122 0.31 14.77 14.24
N ASP A 123 0.75 14.82 15.50
CA ASP A 123 1.67 15.85 15.95
C ASP A 123 3.10 15.55 15.46
N LEU A 124 3.98 16.54 15.55
CA LEU A 124 5.36 16.40 15.04
C LEU A 124 6.12 15.28 15.77
N THR A 125 5.95 15.16 17.08
CA THR A 125 6.65 14.15 17.88
C THR A 125 6.28 12.74 17.43
N ARG A 126 4.98 12.48 17.21
CA ARG A 126 4.50 11.18 16.72
C ARG A 126 4.97 10.92 15.29
N ALA A 127 4.92 11.93 14.43
CA ALA A 127 5.37 11.80 13.06
C ALA A 127 6.86 11.46 12.99
N GLU A 128 7.69 12.13 13.80
CA GLU A 128 9.12 11.84 13.89
C GLU A 128 9.39 10.43 14.41
N ALA A 129 8.66 9.99 15.44
CA ALA A 129 8.81 8.64 15.98
C ALA A 129 8.48 7.57 14.94
N ILE A 130 7.41 7.75 14.17
CA ILE A 130 7.03 6.81 13.12
C ILE A 130 8.06 6.84 11.97
N ALA A 131 8.53 8.02 11.59
CA ALA A 131 9.56 8.16 10.56
C ALA A 131 10.85 7.44 10.96
N ASP A 132 11.28 7.55 12.21
CA ASP A 132 12.45 6.85 12.73
C ASP A 132 12.28 5.34 12.65
N LEU A 133 11.10 4.82 13.00
CA LEU A 133 10.82 3.39 12.91
C LEU A 133 10.84 2.89 11.45
N ILE A 134 10.29 3.67 10.53
CA ILE A 134 10.30 3.33 9.10
C ILE A 134 11.72 3.32 8.55
N GLU A 135 12.53 4.31 8.91
CA GLU A 135 13.93 4.38 8.50
C GLU A 135 14.73 3.19 9.05
N ALA A 136 14.56 2.85 10.32
CA ALA A 136 15.21 1.71 10.94
C ALA A 136 14.83 0.39 10.26
N GLU A 137 13.55 0.22 9.91
CA GLU A 137 13.08 -0.97 9.19
C GLU A 137 13.67 -1.05 7.77
N THR A 138 13.73 0.09 7.08
CA THR A 138 14.31 0.16 5.73
C THR A 138 15.80 -0.18 5.76
N GLU A 139 16.56 0.32 6.74
CA GLU A 139 17.98 -0.01 6.93
C GLU A 139 18.16 -1.49 7.25
N ALA A 140 17.33 -2.05 8.12
CA ALA A 140 17.37 -3.47 8.45
C ALA A 140 17.10 -4.37 7.25
N GLN A 141 16.13 -4.02 6.42
CA GLN A 141 15.84 -4.75 5.18
C GLN A 141 17.00 -4.68 4.18
N HIS A 142 17.61 -3.51 4.05
CA HIS A 142 18.78 -3.31 3.18
C HIS A 142 19.96 -4.15 3.65
N LYS A 143 20.24 -4.16 4.94
CA LYS A 143 21.29 -4.96 5.53
C LYS A 143 21.05 -6.45 5.29
N GLN A 144 19.83 -6.93 5.50
CA GLN A 144 19.46 -8.32 5.28
C GLN A 144 19.64 -8.72 3.80
N ALA A 145 19.27 -7.85 2.87
CA ALA A 145 19.45 -8.10 1.44
C ALA A 145 20.92 -8.23 1.07
N LEU A 146 21.79 -7.38 1.64
CA LEU A 146 23.23 -7.46 1.44
C LEU A 146 23.83 -8.75 2.02
N GLU A 147 23.42 -9.14 3.22
CA GLU A 147 23.86 -10.39 3.85
C GLU A 147 23.45 -11.61 3.03
N GLN A 148 22.23 -11.64 2.48
CA GLN A 148 21.77 -12.70 1.61
C GLN A 148 22.57 -12.77 0.31
N MET A 149 22.92 -11.62 -0.26
CA MET A 149 23.76 -11.55 -1.46
C MET A 149 25.15 -12.09 -1.19
N ASP A 150 25.77 -11.69 -0.09
CA ASP A 150 27.10 -12.18 0.33
C ASP A 150 27.08 -13.69 0.58
N GLY A 151 26.05 -14.19 1.27
CA GLY A 151 25.89 -15.62 1.51
C GLY A 151 25.73 -16.41 0.21
N ALA A 152 25.01 -15.89 -0.76
CA ALA A 152 24.86 -16.52 -2.07
C ALA A 152 26.19 -16.58 -2.84
N ILE A 153 27.00 -15.52 -2.75
CA ILE A 153 28.31 -15.47 -3.39
C ILE A 153 29.26 -16.48 -2.73
N GLU A 154 29.28 -16.54 -1.40
CA GLU A 154 30.08 -17.52 -0.66
C GLU A 154 29.70 -18.95 -1.02
N ALA A 155 28.40 -19.24 -1.17
CA ALA A 155 27.93 -20.56 -1.57
C ALA A 155 28.38 -20.94 -2.99
N LEU A 156 28.50 -19.99 -3.89
CA LEU A 156 29.03 -20.22 -5.24
C LEU A 156 30.54 -20.49 -5.21
N ASP A 157 31.29 -19.79 -4.37
CA ASP A 157 32.74 -19.94 -4.26
C ASP A 157 33.14 -21.26 -3.58
N SER A 158 32.27 -21.86 -2.76
CA SER A 158 32.55 -23.12 -2.06
C SER A 158 32.27 -24.36 -2.90
N ASN A 159 31.80 -24.24 -4.11
CA ASN A 159 31.63 -25.31 -5.08
C ASN A 159 32.76 -25.24 -6.12
#